data_804735a479b0eeb85090c8f5268810ea
#
_entry.id   804735a479b0eeb85090c8f5268810ea
#
_cell.length_a   1.000
_cell.length_b   1.000
_cell.length_c   1.000
_cell.angle_alpha   90.00
_cell.angle_beta   90.00
_cell.angle_gamma   90.00
#
_symmetry.space_group_name_H-M   'P 1'
#
loop_
_entity.id
_entity.type
_entity.pdbx_description
1 polymer ?
#
loop_
_entity_poly.entity_id
_entity_poly.type
_entity_poly.pdbx_seq_one_letter_code
_entity_poly.pdbx_strand_id
1 'polypeptide(L)'
;LGTNIRAVVPDPENGQRSLVEGSFWTKGVGYSPLMLAMGAGAAAFSAARKVVLAEGATEMLLLPSLVKKAVGLDDLDYQVAPGLSEVPVTMYPELDLVGARVAFLVDGDAGGAGLRKSLLDAGVPESRIVTLGALTLEHLIDADAMKTVVAKFINEGTGAADVTPADVPDLPDEPTVSWSRTIQDWSAANGYTLPGKRVIASRLVEEGLAIPSS
;
A
#
# COMPACT_ATOMS: atom_id res chain seq x y z
N LEU A 1 5.09 11.29 -16.90
CA LEU A 1 5.86 12.39 -16.29
C LEU A 1 7.11 11.91 -15.53
N GLY A 2 7.14 10.68 -14.97
CA GLY A 2 8.27 10.16 -14.19
C GLY A 2 9.48 9.65 -15.02
N THR A 3 9.31 9.39 -16.30
CA THR A 3 10.34 8.73 -17.14
C THR A 3 11.57 9.57 -17.41
N ASN A 4 11.49 10.88 -17.20
CA ASN A 4 12.61 11.83 -17.45
C ASN A 4 13.35 12.24 -16.18
N ILE A 5 12.95 11.74 -15.01
CA ILE A 5 13.64 12.05 -13.76
C ILE A 5 14.81 11.09 -13.59
N ARG A 6 15.93 11.60 -13.11
CA ARG A 6 17.15 10.85 -12.77
C ARG A 6 17.52 11.17 -11.34
N ALA A 7 17.82 10.15 -10.55
CA ALA A 7 18.39 10.34 -9.23
C ALA A 7 19.92 10.38 -9.34
N VAL A 8 20.53 11.35 -8.69
CA VAL A 8 21.99 11.41 -8.53
C VAL A 8 22.28 11.07 -7.08
N VAL A 9 22.93 9.94 -6.87
CA VAL A 9 23.23 9.43 -5.52
C VAL A 9 24.75 9.35 -5.32
N PRO A 10 25.27 9.49 -4.10
CA PRO A 10 26.68 9.27 -3.83
C PRO A 10 27.07 7.82 -4.22
N ASP A 11 28.23 7.68 -4.80
CA ASP A 11 28.80 6.34 -5.07
C ASP A 11 29.22 5.71 -3.74
N PRO A 12 28.66 4.56 -3.34
CA PRO A 12 28.99 3.91 -2.08
C PRO A 12 30.44 3.42 -2.01
N GLU A 13 31.08 3.19 -3.17
CA GLU A 13 32.47 2.75 -3.25
C GLU A 13 33.45 3.91 -3.33
N ASN A 14 32.99 5.10 -3.74
CA ASN A 14 33.82 6.28 -3.88
C ASN A 14 33.04 7.56 -3.58
N GLY A 15 33.11 8.02 -2.36
CA GLY A 15 32.39 9.22 -1.87
C GLY A 15 32.71 10.55 -2.60
N GLN A 16 33.70 10.57 -3.51
CA GLN A 16 33.98 11.71 -4.37
C GLN A 16 33.27 11.66 -5.74
N ARG A 17 32.50 10.60 -5.99
CA ARG A 17 31.72 10.38 -7.20
C ARG A 17 30.24 10.31 -6.90
N SER A 18 29.45 10.59 -7.91
CA SER A 18 28.00 10.39 -7.87
C SER A 18 27.60 9.44 -9.00
N LEU A 19 26.64 8.60 -8.72
CA LEU A 19 26.00 7.72 -9.69
C LEU A 19 24.70 8.33 -10.17
N VAL A 20 24.38 8.19 -11.46
CA VAL A 20 23.11 8.61 -12.03
C VAL A 20 22.21 7.38 -12.18
N GLU A 21 21.19 7.28 -11.37
CA GLU A 21 20.21 6.22 -11.46
C GLU A 21 19.07 6.59 -12.42
N GLY A 22 19.01 5.87 -13.54
CA GLY A 22 18.06 6.15 -14.62
C GLY A 22 16.66 5.57 -14.45
N SER A 23 16.50 4.57 -13.63
CA SER A 23 15.26 3.77 -13.53
C SER A 23 14.86 3.50 -12.09
N PHE A 24 15.11 4.46 -11.18
CA PHE A 24 14.83 4.27 -9.77
C PHE A 24 13.34 4.01 -9.49
N TRP A 25 12.43 4.48 -10.35
CA TRP A 25 10.98 4.20 -10.25
C TRP A 25 10.59 2.77 -10.59
N THR A 26 11.46 2.00 -11.25
CA THR A 26 11.22 0.57 -11.51
C THR A 26 11.60 -0.31 -10.31
N LYS A 27 12.36 0.25 -9.36
CA LYS A 27 12.85 -0.45 -8.16
C LYS A 27 11.87 -0.38 -6.99
N GLY A 28 10.80 0.39 -7.10
CA GLY A 28 9.82 0.58 -6.03
C GLY A 28 8.62 1.42 -6.42
N VAL A 29 7.71 1.62 -5.50
CA VAL A 29 6.44 2.30 -5.73
C VAL A 29 6.66 3.82 -5.79
N GLY A 30 6.84 4.33 -6.98
CA GLY A 30 6.70 5.74 -7.36
C GLY A 30 7.56 6.75 -6.60
N TYR A 31 7.06 7.30 -5.52
CA TYR A 31 7.67 8.44 -4.83
C TYR A 31 8.75 8.09 -3.82
N SER A 32 8.67 6.92 -3.18
CA SER A 32 9.57 6.56 -2.08
C SER A 32 11.06 6.57 -2.45
N PRO A 33 11.49 5.97 -3.58
CA PRO A 33 12.88 6.02 -3.99
C PRO A 33 13.38 7.43 -4.32
N LEU A 34 12.52 8.29 -4.90
CA LEU A 34 12.87 9.67 -5.19
C LEU A 34 13.12 10.45 -3.90
N MET A 35 12.25 10.26 -2.91
CA MET A 35 12.33 10.96 -1.64
C MET A 35 13.52 10.49 -0.81
N LEU A 36 13.82 9.19 -0.82
CA LEU A 36 15.02 8.63 -0.20
C LEU A 36 16.29 9.10 -0.90
N ALA A 37 16.32 9.11 -2.24
CA ALA A 37 17.46 9.59 -3.02
C ALA A 37 17.72 11.09 -2.81
N MET A 38 16.69 11.85 -2.48
CA MET A 38 16.83 13.29 -2.16
C MET A 38 17.23 13.56 -0.71
N GLY A 39 17.43 12.53 0.11
CA GLY A 39 17.78 12.67 1.53
C GLY A 39 16.65 13.31 2.35
N ALA A 40 15.45 13.33 1.79
CA ALA A 40 14.29 13.88 2.45
C ALA A 40 13.35 12.72 2.79
N GLY A 41 12.95 12.58 4.01
CA GLY A 41 11.88 11.66 4.38
C GLY A 41 10.58 12.03 3.66
N ALA A 42 9.72 11.05 3.45
CA ALA A 42 8.44 11.19 2.76
C ALA A 42 7.62 12.40 3.27
N ALA A 43 7.75 12.70 4.54
CA ALA A 43 7.07 13.80 5.21
C ALA A 43 7.56 15.19 4.81
N ALA A 44 8.80 15.36 4.33
CA ALA A 44 9.34 16.68 3.98
C ALA A 44 8.70 17.27 2.71
N PHE A 45 8.13 16.43 1.85
CA PHE A 45 7.44 16.86 0.63
C PHE A 45 5.91 16.80 0.78
N SER A 46 5.42 16.34 1.90
CA SER A 46 4.01 16.35 2.19
C SER A 46 3.57 17.77 2.55
N ALA A 47 2.58 18.29 1.87
CA ALA A 47 1.90 19.51 2.28
C ALA A 47 1.17 19.30 3.63
N ALA A 48 0.83 18.07 3.95
CA ALA A 48 0.32 17.68 5.26
C ALA A 48 1.49 17.45 6.23
N ARG A 49 1.41 18.06 7.41
CA ARG A 49 2.38 17.87 8.50
C ARG A 49 2.25 16.52 9.21
N LYS A 50 1.30 15.70 8.81
CA LYS A 50 1.01 14.38 9.38
C LYS A 50 0.99 13.36 8.25
N VAL A 51 1.71 12.28 8.44
CA VAL A 51 1.83 11.20 7.44
C VAL A 51 1.60 9.86 8.12
N VAL A 52 0.80 9.02 7.49
CA VAL A 52 0.70 7.59 7.80
C VAL A 52 1.53 6.87 6.74
N LEU A 53 2.61 6.25 7.16
CA LEU A 53 3.43 5.42 6.29
C LEU A 53 2.91 3.99 6.35
N ALA A 54 2.40 3.51 5.24
CA ALA A 54 1.80 2.19 5.10
C ALA A 54 2.71 1.24 4.33
N GLU A 55 2.42 -0.05 4.38
CA GLU A 55 3.27 -1.08 3.78
C GLU A 55 3.47 -0.90 2.29
N GLY A 56 2.39 -0.61 1.55
CA GLY A 56 2.48 -0.50 0.11
C GLY A 56 1.48 0.46 -0.54
N ALA A 57 1.39 0.38 -1.86
CA ALA A 57 0.58 1.30 -2.67
C ALA A 57 -0.91 1.00 -2.60
N THR A 58 -1.31 -0.19 -2.23
CA THR A 58 -2.73 -0.57 -2.07
C THR A 58 -3.34 0.22 -0.92
N GLU A 59 -2.63 0.30 0.20
CA GLU A 59 -3.01 1.09 1.38
C GLU A 59 -3.13 2.57 1.05
N MET A 60 -2.19 3.12 0.29
CA MET A 60 -2.23 4.51 -0.16
C MET A 60 -3.48 4.80 -1.00
N LEU A 61 -3.93 3.86 -1.83
CA LEU A 61 -5.10 4.03 -2.68
C LEU A 61 -6.41 3.89 -1.90
N LEU A 62 -6.52 2.87 -1.06
CA LEU A 62 -7.77 2.47 -0.41
C LEU A 62 -8.01 3.19 0.92
N LEU A 63 -6.99 3.30 1.76
CA LEU A 63 -7.13 3.77 3.14
C LEU A 63 -7.76 5.15 3.28
N PRO A 64 -7.38 6.17 2.46
CA PRO A 64 -8.04 7.47 2.55
C PRO A 64 -9.54 7.40 2.33
N SER A 65 -10.00 6.63 1.34
CA SER A 65 -11.42 6.47 1.03
C SER A 65 -12.16 5.68 2.10
N LEU A 66 -11.55 4.61 2.62
CA LEU A 66 -12.12 3.81 3.71
C LEU A 66 -12.29 4.63 4.99
N VAL A 67 -11.24 5.36 5.39
CA VAL A 67 -11.30 6.20 6.59
C VAL A 67 -12.33 7.32 6.45
N LYS A 68 -12.34 8.04 5.33
CA LYS A 68 -13.33 9.09 5.06
C LYS A 68 -14.75 8.56 5.21
N LYS A 69 -15.05 7.40 4.62
CA LYS A 69 -16.36 6.76 4.75
C LYS A 69 -16.69 6.33 6.17
N ALA A 70 -15.73 5.70 6.85
CA ALA A 70 -15.94 5.17 8.20
C ALA A 70 -16.24 6.28 9.23
N VAL A 71 -15.60 7.44 9.09
CA VAL A 71 -15.76 8.57 10.04
C VAL A 71 -16.64 9.70 9.52
N GLY A 72 -17.15 9.60 8.30
CA GLY A 72 -18.02 10.61 7.71
C GLY A 72 -17.32 11.95 7.46
N LEU A 73 -16.05 11.93 7.07
CA LEU A 73 -15.25 13.11 6.78
C LEU A 73 -15.09 13.31 5.28
N ASP A 74 -15.12 14.55 4.84
CA ASP A 74 -14.83 14.92 3.45
C ASP A 74 -13.32 14.95 3.18
N ASP A 75 -12.52 15.35 4.17
CA ASP A 75 -11.07 15.46 4.07
C ASP A 75 -10.35 14.86 5.29
N LEU A 76 -9.12 14.41 5.05
CA LEU A 76 -8.20 13.95 6.09
C LEU A 76 -7.13 15.01 6.36
N ASP A 77 -6.78 15.19 7.62
CA ASP A 77 -5.72 16.10 8.03
C ASP A 77 -4.30 15.47 7.99
N TYR A 78 -4.20 14.31 7.34
CA TYR A 78 -2.97 13.56 7.11
C TYR A 78 -2.93 12.96 5.71
N GLN A 79 -1.76 12.56 5.28
CA GLN A 79 -1.55 11.82 4.04
C GLN A 79 -1.16 10.38 4.31
N VAL A 80 -1.56 9.47 3.42
CA VAL A 80 -1.07 8.09 3.42
C VAL A 80 0.01 7.96 2.37
N ALA A 81 1.20 7.54 2.77
CA ALA A 81 2.33 7.28 1.89
C ALA A 81 2.66 5.79 1.88
N PRO A 82 3.00 5.21 0.73
CA PRO A 82 3.40 3.81 0.62
C PRO A 82 4.88 3.63 0.90
N GLY A 83 5.32 2.38 1.03
CA GLY A 83 6.73 1.99 0.95
C GLY A 83 7.38 1.67 2.28
N LEU A 84 6.61 1.47 3.36
CA LEU A 84 7.17 1.05 4.65
C LEU A 84 7.96 -0.26 4.54
N SER A 85 7.45 -1.22 3.77
CA SER A 85 8.12 -2.51 3.51
C SER A 85 9.39 -2.41 2.66
N GLU A 86 9.59 -1.30 1.95
CA GLU A 86 10.72 -1.07 1.05
C GLU A 86 11.84 -0.23 1.70
N VAL A 87 11.56 0.40 2.84
CA VAL A 87 12.52 1.25 3.56
C VAL A 87 13.48 0.38 4.37
N PRO A 88 14.80 0.55 4.24
CA PRO A 88 15.76 -0.11 5.12
C PRO A 88 15.51 0.21 6.60
N VAL A 89 15.55 -0.80 7.45
CA VAL A 89 15.28 -0.69 8.90
C VAL A 89 16.11 0.42 9.56
N THR A 90 17.35 0.59 9.12
CA THR A 90 18.28 1.62 9.62
C THR A 90 17.81 3.04 9.36
N MET A 91 16.89 3.25 8.43
CA MET A 91 16.37 4.56 8.07
C MET A 91 15.08 4.92 8.78
N TYR A 92 14.44 4.01 9.50
CA TYR A 92 13.18 4.29 10.22
C TYR A 92 13.27 5.48 11.18
N PRO A 93 14.35 5.66 11.98
CA PRO A 93 14.49 6.83 12.83
C PRO A 93 14.58 8.14 12.04
N GLU A 94 15.14 8.10 10.83
CA GLU A 94 15.31 9.28 9.98
C GLU A 94 14.00 9.71 9.29
N LEU A 95 12.99 8.82 9.23
CA LEU A 95 11.66 9.15 8.72
C LEU A 95 10.89 10.06 9.68
N ASP A 96 11.32 10.15 10.93
CA ASP A 96 10.75 11.04 11.92
C ASP A 96 11.39 12.45 11.83
N LEU A 97 11.12 13.11 10.73
CA LEU A 97 11.69 14.42 10.47
C LEU A 97 11.14 15.50 11.40
N VAL A 98 12.02 16.42 11.75
CA VAL A 98 11.71 17.63 12.50
C VAL A 98 10.58 18.40 11.81
N GLY A 99 9.39 18.39 12.41
CA GLY A 99 8.22 19.11 11.93
C GLY A 99 7.13 18.28 11.25
N ALA A 100 7.36 16.99 10.99
CA ALA A 100 6.32 16.07 10.54
C ALA A 100 6.06 14.98 11.57
N ARG A 101 4.78 14.66 11.80
CA ARG A 101 4.39 13.53 12.64
C ARG A 101 4.14 12.34 11.72
N VAL A 102 4.98 11.32 11.84
CA VAL A 102 4.84 10.07 11.08
C VAL A 102 4.24 9.02 12.00
N ALA A 103 3.15 8.40 11.55
CA ALA A 103 2.63 7.15 12.09
C ALA A 103 2.90 6.03 11.09
N PHE A 104 3.12 4.83 11.59
CA PHE A 104 3.40 3.64 10.79
C PHE A 104 2.20 2.72 10.88
N LEU A 105 1.64 2.35 9.75
CA LEU A 105 0.53 1.40 9.68
C LEU A 105 1.04 0.07 9.19
N VAL A 106 0.76 -0.98 9.96
CA VAL A 106 1.10 -2.36 9.64
C VAL A 106 -0.13 -3.26 9.70
N ASP A 107 -0.16 -4.26 8.84
CA ASP A 107 -1.21 -5.27 8.84
C ASP A 107 -1.17 -6.16 10.11
N GLY A 108 -2.23 -6.89 10.37
CA GLY A 108 -2.34 -7.81 11.50
C GLY A 108 -1.81 -9.21 11.21
N ASP A 109 -1.21 -9.44 10.06
CA ASP A 109 -0.64 -10.72 9.65
C ASP A 109 0.82 -10.91 10.12
N ALA A 110 1.43 -12.03 9.73
CA ALA A 110 2.82 -12.33 10.10
C ALA A 110 3.83 -11.34 9.49
N GLY A 111 3.53 -10.78 8.31
CA GLY A 111 4.36 -9.76 7.66
C GLY A 111 4.34 -8.46 8.46
N GLY A 112 3.16 -7.96 8.79
CA GLY A 112 2.99 -6.76 9.60
C GLY A 112 3.54 -6.91 11.02
N ALA A 113 3.45 -8.12 11.63
CA ALA A 113 4.10 -8.40 12.92
C ALA A 113 5.63 -8.30 12.82
N GLY A 114 6.22 -8.81 11.74
CA GLY A 114 7.65 -8.67 11.46
C GLY A 114 8.08 -7.21 11.28
N LEU A 115 7.29 -6.44 10.52
CA LEU A 115 7.51 -5.01 10.32
C LEU A 115 7.41 -4.22 11.64
N ARG A 116 6.37 -4.50 12.43
CA ARG A 116 6.19 -3.89 13.76
C ARG A 116 7.41 -4.14 14.65
N LYS A 117 7.89 -5.40 14.67
CA LYS A 117 9.10 -5.73 15.43
C LYS A 117 10.31 -4.92 14.94
N SER A 118 10.52 -4.83 13.63
CA SER A 118 11.63 -4.09 13.04
C SER A 118 11.58 -2.59 13.38
N LEU A 119 10.38 -2.00 13.38
CA LEU A 119 10.16 -0.61 13.79
C LEU A 119 10.54 -0.38 15.26
N LEU A 120 10.11 -1.27 16.15
CA LEU A 120 10.42 -1.20 17.58
C LEU A 120 11.93 -1.38 17.82
N ASP A 121 12.56 -2.35 17.18
CA ASP A 121 14.01 -2.61 17.27
C ASP A 121 14.84 -1.40 16.76
N ALA A 122 14.31 -0.66 15.80
CA ALA A 122 14.90 0.59 15.31
C ALA A 122 14.63 1.82 16.21
N GLY A 123 13.92 1.65 17.32
CA GLY A 123 13.65 2.71 18.28
C GLY A 123 12.43 3.57 17.95
N VAL A 124 11.57 3.17 17.03
CA VAL A 124 10.30 3.86 16.77
C VAL A 124 9.39 3.72 17.99
N PRO A 125 8.85 4.81 18.54
CA PRO A 125 7.93 4.74 19.68
C PRO A 125 6.68 3.90 19.34
N GLU A 126 6.29 3.00 20.22
CA GLU A 126 5.11 2.13 20.02
C GLU A 126 3.83 2.93 19.75
N SER A 127 3.69 4.10 20.38
CA SER A 127 2.55 5.01 20.19
C SER A 127 2.42 5.56 18.76
N ARG A 128 3.41 5.35 17.91
CA ARG A 128 3.39 5.71 16.49
C ARG A 128 3.13 4.53 15.57
N ILE A 129 3.06 3.33 16.09
CA ILE A 129 2.82 2.12 15.30
C ILE A 129 1.37 1.71 15.48
N VAL A 130 0.61 1.78 14.41
CA VAL A 130 -0.79 1.36 14.35
C VAL A 130 -0.84 0.01 13.67
N THR A 131 -1.46 -0.95 14.33
CA THR A 131 -1.71 -2.27 13.76
C THR A 131 -3.20 -2.42 13.44
N LEU A 132 -3.55 -3.02 12.31
CA LEU A 132 -4.94 -3.31 11.94
C LEU A 132 -5.56 -4.45 12.80
N GLY A 133 -5.02 -4.71 13.98
CA GLY A 133 -5.45 -5.78 14.86
C GLY A 133 -5.08 -7.15 14.29
N ALA A 134 -6.04 -8.05 14.14
CA ALA A 134 -5.89 -9.34 13.47
C ALA A 134 -6.32 -9.27 11.99
N LEU A 135 -6.43 -8.08 11.40
CA LEU A 135 -6.97 -7.86 10.07
C LEU A 135 -5.88 -7.41 9.09
N THR A 136 -6.11 -7.68 7.82
CA THR A 136 -5.41 -7.03 6.72
C THR A 136 -6.31 -5.95 6.12
N LEU A 137 -5.76 -5.14 5.21
CA LEU A 137 -6.54 -4.08 4.55
C LEU A 137 -7.78 -4.62 3.85
N GLU A 138 -7.72 -5.82 3.28
CA GLU A 138 -8.82 -6.45 2.56
C GLU A 138 -10.06 -6.67 3.46
N HIS A 139 -9.88 -6.88 4.75
CA HIS A 139 -10.99 -7.02 5.71
C HIS A 139 -11.75 -5.72 5.96
N LEU A 140 -11.18 -4.58 5.57
CA LEU A 140 -11.84 -3.27 5.68
C LEU A 140 -12.68 -2.93 4.44
N ILE A 141 -12.67 -3.80 3.42
CA ILE A 141 -13.41 -3.62 2.17
C ILE A 141 -14.66 -4.49 2.23
N ASP A 142 -15.78 -3.96 1.75
CA ASP A 142 -16.99 -4.76 1.56
C ASP A 142 -16.70 -5.91 0.58
N ALA A 143 -17.03 -7.14 1.02
CA ALA A 143 -16.69 -8.34 0.27
C ALA A 143 -17.43 -8.41 -1.08
N ASP A 144 -18.70 -8.00 -1.12
CA ASP A 144 -19.50 -8.00 -2.34
C ASP A 144 -18.99 -6.96 -3.35
N ALA A 145 -18.52 -5.81 -2.87
CA ALA A 145 -17.88 -4.81 -3.72
C ALA A 145 -16.59 -5.35 -4.36
N MET A 146 -15.73 -6.02 -3.57
CA MET A 146 -14.52 -6.64 -4.09
C MET A 146 -14.84 -7.72 -5.13
N LYS A 147 -15.74 -8.64 -4.82
CA LYS A 147 -16.16 -9.71 -5.74
C LYS A 147 -16.74 -9.16 -7.03
N THR A 148 -17.55 -8.11 -6.93
CA THR A 148 -18.14 -7.43 -8.09
C THR A 148 -17.07 -6.86 -9.01
N VAL A 149 -16.08 -6.17 -8.46
CA VAL A 149 -14.97 -5.61 -9.24
C VAL A 149 -14.12 -6.71 -9.90
N VAL A 150 -13.83 -7.79 -9.17
CA VAL A 150 -13.08 -8.94 -9.71
C VAL A 150 -13.83 -9.60 -10.86
N ALA A 151 -15.13 -9.87 -10.71
CA ALA A 151 -15.97 -10.46 -11.77
C ALA A 151 -16.02 -9.57 -13.01
N LYS A 152 -16.17 -8.25 -12.85
CA LYS A 152 -16.13 -7.28 -13.97
C LYS A 152 -14.79 -7.34 -14.71
N PHE A 153 -13.66 -7.33 -14.03
CA PHE A 153 -12.35 -7.43 -14.69
C PHE A 153 -12.18 -8.70 -15.51
N ILE A 154 -12.64 -9.85 -14.99
CA ILE A 154 -12.57 -11.11 -15.72
C ILE A 154 -13.42 -11.04 -16.98
N ASN A 155 -14.68 -10.57 -16.87
CA ASN A 155 -15.60 -10.48 -18.00
C ASN A 155 -15.12 -9.47 -19.06
N GLU A 156 -14.57 -8.34 -18.65
CA GLU A 156 -13.97 -7.33 -19.54
C GLU A 156 -12.73 -7.89 -20.26
N GLY A 157 -11.88 -8.65 -19.54
CA GLY A 157 -10.61 -9.14 -20.06
C GLY A 157 -10.72 -10.38 -20.96
N THR A 158 -11.66 -11.26 -20.68
CA THR A 158 -11.82 -12.53 -21.45
C THR A 158 -12.86 -12.44 -22.55
N GLY A 159 -13.74 -11.45 -22.53
CA GLY A 159 -14.74 -11.17 -23.56
C GLY A 159 -15.82 -12.26 -23.76
N ALA A 160 -15.72 -13.38 -23.06
CA ALA A 160 -16.61 -14.53 -23.17
C ALA A 160 -16.90 -15.23 -21.82
N ALA A 161 -16.31 -14.78 -20.74
CA ALA A 161 -16.61 -15.32 -19.42
C ALA A 161 -17.89 -14.67 -18.86
N ASP A 162 -18.72 -15.48 -18.23
CA ASP A 162 -19.91 -15.02 -17.50
C ASP A 162 -19.69 -15.28 -16.00
N VAL A 163 -18.64 -14.66 -15.47
CA VAL A 163 -18.28 -14.77 -14.05
C VAL A 163 -19.16 -13.82 -13.25
N THR A 164 -19.83 -14.36 -12.25
CA THR A 164 -20.63 -13.59 -11.30
C THR A 164 -19.87 -13.34 -10.00
N PRO A 165 -20.24 -12.35 -9.18
CA PRO A 165 -19.64 -12.16 -7.85
C PRO A 165 -19.71 -13.40 -6.97
N ALA A 166 -20.72 -14.25 -7.14
CA ALA A 166 -20.87 -15.50 -6.36
C ALA A 166 -19.83 -16.57 -6.71
N ASP A 167 -19.22 -16.50 -7.88
CA ASP A 167 -18.18 -17.43 -8.32
C ASP A 167 -16.80 -17.06 -7.74
N VAL A 168 -16.62 -15.80 -7.32
CA VAL A 168 -15.36 -15.31 -6.75
C VAL A 168 -15.22 -15.82 -5.31
N PRO A 169 -14.03 -16.35 -4.92
CA PRO A 169 -13.79 -16.85 -3.57
C PRO A 169 -14.13 -15.83 -2.47
N ASP A 170 -14.66 -16.34 -1.38
CA ASP A 170 -14.95 -15.53 -0.20
C ASP A 170 -13.67 -15.05 0.49
N LEU A 171 -13.81 -13.97 1.25
CA LEU A 171 -12.77 -13.50 2.16
C LEU A 171 -12.46 -14.62 3.17
N PRO A 172 -11.20 -15.07 3.27
CA PRO A 172 -10.83 -16.07 4.25
C PRO A 172 -11.07 -15.59 5.68
N ASP A 173 -11.61 -16.43 6.54
CA ASP A 173 -11.79 -16.13 7.97
C ASP A 173 -10.45 -15.99 8.70
N GLU A 174 -9.39 -16.64 8.18
CA GLU A 174 -8.06 -16.59 8.75
C GLU A 174 -7.23 -15.46 8.15
N PRO A 175 -6.79 -14.47 8.95
CA PRO A 175 -6.00 -13.33 8.45
C PRO A 175 -4.61 -13.72 7.92
N THR A 176 -4.16 -14.95 8.18
CA THR A 176 -2.91 -15.49 7.63
C THR A 176 -3.00 -15.85 6.14
N VAL A 177 -4.22 -15.95 5.61
CA VAL A 177 -4.48 -16.26 4.20
C VAL A 177 -4.83 -14.98 3.46
N SER A 178 -3.95 -14.57 2.56
CA SER A 178 -4.20 -13.37 1.73
C SER A 178 -5.34 -13.60 0.75
N TRP A 179 -6.44 -12.86 0.91
CA TRP A 179 -7.57 -12.91 -0.01
C TRP A 179 -7.19 -12.56 -1.45
N SER A 180 -6.37 -11.52 -1.62
CA SER A 180 -5.84 -11.16 -2.93
C SER A 180 -5.11 -12.31 -3.61
N ARG A 181 -4.35 -13.11 -2.85
CA ARG A 181 -3.68 -14.30 -3.39
C ARG A 181 -4.65 -15.42 -3.69
N THR A 182 -5.62 -15.68 -2.83
CA THR A 182 -6.68 -16.67 -3.06
C THR A 182 -7.43 -16.38 -4.35
N ILE A 183 -7.80 -15.12 -4.60
CA ILE A 183 -8.48 -14.69 -5.82
C ILE A 183 -7.56 -14.89 -7.04
N GLN A 184 -6.27 -14.56 -6.94
CA GLN A 184 -5.32 -14.75 -8.05
C GLN A 184 -5.12 -16.22 -8.38
N ASP A 185 -4.93 -17.08 -7.38
CA ASP A 185 -4.74 -18.52 -7.57
C ASP A 185 -6.01 -19.16 -8.16
N TRP A 186 -7.20 -18.79 -7.68
CA TRP A 186 -8.47 -19.22 -8.24
C TRP A 186 -8.65 -18.75 -9.70
N SER A 187 -8.35 -17.51 -9.99
CA SER A 187 -8.42 -16.95 -11.33
C SER A 187 -7.51 -17.72 -12.31
N ALA A 188 -6.26 -17.96 -11.90
CA ALA A 188 -5.31 -18.72 -12.70
C ALA A 188 -5.76 -20.18 -12.94
N ALA A 189 -6.31 -20.84 -11.91
CA ALA A 189 -6.82 -22.20 -12.00
C ALA A 189 -8.02 -22.33 -12.97
N ASN A 190 -8.80 -21.26 -13.16
CA ASN A 190 -9.92 -21.20 -14.08
C ASN A 190 -9.55 -20.60 -15.47
N GLY A 191 -8.27 -20.30 -15.70
CA GLY A 191 -7.81 -19.74 -16.97
C GLY A 191 -8.19 -18.27 -17.17
N TYR A 192 -8.56 -17.56 -16.10
CA TYR A 192 -8.86 -16.14 -16.14
C TYR A 192 -7.61 -15.30 -15.96
N THR A 193 -7.61 -14.10 -16.52
CA THR A 193 -6.55 -13.12 -16.32
C THR A 193 -7.06 -11.99 -15.46
N LEU A 194 -6.38 -11.76 -14.33
CA LEU A 194 -6.64 -10.62 -13.46
C LEU A 194 -5.49 -9.62 -13.48
N PRO A 195 -5.79 -8.31 -13.41
CA PRO A 195 -4.77 -7.31 -13.20
C PRO A 195 -4.18 -7.42 -11.79
N GLY A 196 -3.03 -6.79 -11.57
CA GLY A 196 -2.41 -6.72 -10.25
C GLY A 196 -3.30 -5.97 -9.24
N LYS A 197 -3.12 -6.27 -7.95
CA LYS A 197 -3.93 -5.76 -6.83
C LYS A 197 -4.11 -4.23 -6.82
N ARG A 198 -3.12 -3.46 -7.30
CA ARG A 198 -3.23 -2.00 -7.39
C ARG A 198 -4.29 -1.53 -8.40
N VAL A 199 -4.44 -2.22 -9.51
CA VAL A 199 -5.45 -1.88 -10.52
C VAL A 199 -6.84 -2.19 -9.98
N ILE A 200 -6.98 -3.32 -9.27
CA ILE A 200 -8.23 -3.67 -8.57
C ILE A 200 -8.58 -2.60 -7.54
N ALA A 201 -7.61 -2.18 -6.73
CA ALA A 201 -7.78 -1.12 -5.74
C ALA A 201 -8.22 0.22 -6.36
N SER A 202 -7.60 0.63 -7.48
CA SER A 202 -8.03 1.84 -8.20
C SER A 202 -9.48 1.75 -8.64
N ARG A 203 -9.90 0.63 -9.21
CA ARG A 203 -11.27 0.43 -9.67
C ARG A 203 -12.27 0.46 -8.49
N LEU A 204 -11.91 -0.14 -7.36
CA LEU A 204 -12.73 -0.08 -6.15
C LEU A 204 -12.98 1.36 -5.70
N VAL A 205 -11.95 2.20 -5.74
CA VAL A 205 -12.08 3.63 -5.39
C VAL A 205 -12.94 4.37 -6.40
N GLU A 206 -12.75 4.13 -7.70
CA GLU A 206 -13.52 4.75 -8.79
C GLU A 206 -15.00 4.38 -8.74
N GLU A 207 -15.34 3.13 -8.41
CA GLU A 207 -16.73 2.66 -8.32
C GLU A 207 -17.40 3.00 -6.97
N GLY A 208 -16.70 3.72 -6.10
CA GLY A 208 -17.25 4.16 -4.83
C GLY A 208 -17.15 3.10 -3.75
N LEU A 209 -15.91 2.79 -3.38
CA LEU A 209 -15.54 1.83 -2.33
C LEU A 209 -16.54 1.76 -1.18
N ALA A 210 -17.08 0.57 -0.92
CA ALA A 210 -17.94 0.30 0.20
C ALA A 210 -17.16 -0.25 1.40
N ILE A 211 -17.60 0.12 2.61
CA ILE A 211 -17.14 -0.49 3.86
C ILE A 211 -18.11 -1.60 4.26
N PRO A 212 -17.66 -2.65 4.96
CA PRO A 212 -18.53 -3.72 5.43
C PRO A 212 -19.69 -3.18 6.25
N SER A 213 -20.89 -3.72 6.03
CA SER A 213 -22.04 -3.45 6.88
C SER A 213 -21.80 -4.10 8.24
N SER A 214 -21.89 -3.33 9.31
CA SER A 214 -21.75 -3.79 10.69
C SER A 214 -22.90 -4.71 11.10
#